data_3c9af2532415841cfe40e7c031f231a0
#
_entry.id   3c9af2532415841cfe40e7c031f231a0
#
_cell.length_a   1.000
_cell.length_b   1.000
_cell.length_c   1.000
_cell.angle_alpha   90.00
_cell.angle_beta   90.00
_cell.angle_gamma   90.00
#
_symmetry.space_group_name_H-M   'P 1'
#
loop_
_entity.id
_entity.type
_entity.pdbx_description
1 polymer ?
#
loop_
_entity_poly.entity_id
_entity_poly.type
_entity_poly.pdbx_seq_one_letter_code
_entity_poly.pdbx_strand_id
1 'polypeptide(L)'
;MNLGKLCVALALPGFLRVIGFVVDPLLSDAEIHRTMGEPARTRRDVPDPAHLSVVTWNIERGKEYDGIVRVLKALDADVLLLQEVDRGCRRTGYRDVARDLAHALDMNWVSGGEFQEIGEGRSGRAAITGQAILSKQPIDGVEVLRFRAQARWKWSINPAQPRRGGRMTLKARSAGVRFYNTHIESGGNDSLQRTQIAEILAYESHTAADGDPVVIGGDFNTGPVLRASMFGRLTAAAFEDALGKADGRGPTSQGQLHPIDWIFVKNASPIRGRIVQAPSASDHSPLFVALRSAAFAPNR
;
A
#
# COMPACT_ATOMS: atom_id res chain seq x y z
N MET A 1 3.09 -24.71 38.42
CA MET A 1 3.00 -24.51 36.96
C MET A 1 1.57 -24.84 36.55
N ASN A 2 0.85 -23.87 36.02
CA ASN A 2 -0.59 -23.96 35.79
C ASN A 2 -0.85 -24.69 34.47
N LEU A 3 -1.27 -25.97 34.55
CA LEU A 3 -1.56 -26.83 33.40
C LEU A 3 -2.51 -26.20 32.36
N GLY A 4 -3.37 -25.27 32.78
CA GLY A 4 -4.30 -24.56 31.89
C GLY A 4 -3.62 -23.64 30.88
N LYS A 5 -2.41 -23.13 31.15
CA LYS A 5 -1.66 -22.29 30.24
C LYS A 5 -0.92 -23.08 29.15
N LEU A 6 -0.59 -24.36 29.44
CA LEU A 6 0.09 -25.22 28.48
C LEU A 6 -0.86 -25.76 27.41
N CYS A 7 -2.10 -26.06 27.78
CA CYS A 7 -3.10 -26.56 26.81
C CYS A 7 -3.59 -25.50 25.82
N VAL A 8 -3.64 -24.21 26.21
CA VAL A 8 -4.02 -23.11 25.29
C VAL A 8 -2.90 -22.82 24.27
N ALA A 9 -1.64 -23.04 24.66
CA ALA A 9 -0.50 -22.85 23.77
C ALA A 9 -0.42 -23.90 22.63
N LEU A 10 -0.94 -25.11 22.88
CA LEU A 10 -0.94 -26.19 21.89
C LEU A 10 -2.06 -26.11 20.86
N ALA A 11 -3.09 -25.30 21.10
CA ALA A 11 -4.24 -25.13 20.21
C ALA A 11 -4.10 -24.04 19.16
N LEU A 12 -3.03 -23.24 19.22
CA LEU A 12 -2.83 -22.10 18.31
C LEU A 12 -1.64 -22.36 17.37
N PRO A 13 -1.89 -22.65 16.08
CA PRO A 13 -0.81 -22.83 15.11
C PRO A 13 0.03 -21.55 15.03
N GLY A 14 1.32 -21.66 15.26
CA GLY A 14 2.28 -20.54 15.19
C GLY A 14 2.70 -19.93 16.52
N PHE A 15 2.19 -20.45 17.67
CA PHE A 15 2.46 -19.86 18.99
C PHE A 15 3.73 -20.38 19.66
N LEU A 16 4.35 -21.44 19.18
CA LEU A 16 5.49 -22.03 19.84
C LEU A 16 6.77 -21.85 19.06
N ARG A 17 7.41 -20.69 19.25
CA ARG A 17 8.86 -20.68 19.40
C ARG A 17 9.16 -20.74 20.89
N VAL A 18 9.19 -21.93 21.42
CA VAL A 18 9.66 -22.23 22.78
C VAL A 18 11.17 -22.33 22.76
N ILE A 19 11.85 -21.21 22.62
CA ILE A 19 13.20 -21.02 23.16
C ILE A 19 13.27 -19.55 23.56
N GLY A 20 13.07 -19.28 24.87
CA GLY A 20 13.21 -17.95 25.45
C GLY A 20 11.93 -17.09 25.41
N PHE A 21 10.85 -17.59 25.87
CA PHE A 21 9.62 -16.96 26.38
C PHE A 21 9.43 -15.45 26.17
N VAL A 22 9.26 -14.98 24.95
CA VAL A 22 8.53 -13.76 24.71
C VAL A 22 7.51 -14.07 23.61
N VAL A 23 6.27 -14.28 24.03
CA VAL A 23 5.13 -14.38 23.13
C VAL A 23 4.89 -12.96 22.58
N ASP A 24 4.89 -12.80 21.26
CA ASP A 24 4.49 -11.52 20.65
C ASP A 24 3.09 -11.16 21.16
N PRO A 25 2.85 -9.92 21.62
CA PRO A 25 1.53 -9.49 22.05
C PRO A 25 0.57 -9.56 20.85
N LEU A 26 -0.60 -10.19 21.08
CA LEU A 26 -1.66 -10.16 20.08
C LEU A 26 -2.30 -8.78 20.08
N LEU A 27 -2.20 -8.10 18.95
CA LEU A 27 -2.79 -6.79 18.77
C LEU A 27 -4.29 -6.90 18.46
N SER A 28 -5.07 -5.95 18.93
CA SER A 28 -6.43 -5.72 18.43
C SER A 28 -6.41 -5.27 16.98
N ASP A 29 -7.52 -5.39 16.28
CA ASP A 29 -7.64 -4.88 14.92
C ASP A 29 -7.36 -3.38 14.84
N ALA A 30 -7.78 -2.60 15.84
CA ALA A 30 -7.51 -1.16 15.91
C ALA A 30 -6.01 -0.85 16.08
N GLU A 31 -5.27 -1.68 16.82
CA GLU A 31 -3.82 -1.52 16.95
C GLU A 31 -3.09 -1.91 15.68
N ILE A 32 -3.55 -2.94 14.95
CA ILE A 32 -2.99 -3.31 13.65
C ILE A 32 -3.18 -2.18 12.65
N HIS A 33 -4.39 -1.66 12.53
CA HIS A 33 -4.76 -0.63 11.54
C HIS A 33 -4.43 0.80 11.98
N ARG A 34 -3.67 0.97 13.06
CA ARG A 34 -3.25 2.31 13.50
C ARG A 34 -2.40 2.99 12.43
N THR A 35 -2.80 4.21 12.09
CA THR A 35 -1.98 5.08 11.24
C THR A 35 -0.78 5.59 12.02
N MET A 36 0.35 5.72 11.33
CA MET A 36 1.58 6.32 11.83
C MET A 36 2.14 7.27 10.77
N GLY A 37 2.89 8.26 11.20
CA GLY A 37 3.53 9.21 10.31
C GLY A 37 4.19 10.32 11.10
N GLU A 38 5.05 11.08 10.45
CA GLU A 38 5.60 12.31 11.01
C GLU A 38 4.80 13.52 10.51
N PRO A 39 4.55 14.51 11.39
CA PRO A 39 3.97 15.78 10.97
C PRO A 39 4.86 16.41 9.89
N ALA A 40 4.22 17.16 9.01
CA ALA A 40 4.87 17.83 7.89
C ALA A 40 6.13 18.59 8.33
N ARG A 41 7.27 18.19 7.77
CA ARG A 41 8.46 19.04 7.74
C ARG A 41 8.21 20.20 6.77
N THR A 42 8.99 21.24 6.90
CA THR A 42 8.85 22.45 6.07
C THR A 42 8.62 22.13 4.61
N ARG A 43 7.60 22.77 4.04
CA ARG A 43 7.24 22.69 2.62
C ARG A 43 8.50 22.83 1.76
N ARG A 44 8.79 21.83 0.94
CA ARG A 44 9.74 22.00 -0.15
C ARG A 44 9.05 22.74 -1.28
N ASP A 45 9.80 23.58 -1.96
CA ASP A 45 9.30 24.21 -3.18
C ASP A 45 8.89 23.11 -4.17
N VAL A 46 7.68 23.20 -4.67
CA VAL A 46 7.20 22.29 -5.73
C VAL A 46 7.91 22.74 -7.00
N PRO A 47 8.74 21.89 -7.63
CA PRO A 47 9.54 22.30 -8.80
C PRO A 47 8.68 22.81 -9.95
N ASP A 48 7.49 22.28 -10.11
CA ASP A 48 6.50 22.74 -11.07
C ASP A 48 5.08 22.51 -10.49
N PRO A 49 4.38 23.57 -10.08
CA PRO A 49 3.06 23.42 -9.49
C PRO A 49 2.00 22.86 -10.46
N ALA A 50 2.29 22.80 -11.76
CA ALA A 50 1.39 22.23 -12.76
C ALA A 50 1.57 20.71 -12.95
N HIS A 51 2.63 20.11 -12.39
CA HIS A 51 2.98 18.71 -12.59
C HIS A 51 3.17 17.98 -11.26
N LEU A 52 2.73 16.74 -11.24
CA LEU A 52 2.90 15.84 -10.09
C LEU A 52 3.33 14.46 -10.59
N SER A 53 4.42 13.93 -10.06
CA SER A 53 4.86 12.58 -10.34
C SER A 53 4.49 11.62 -9.21
N VAL A 54 3.91 10.47 -9.59
CA VAL A 54 3.43 9.45 -8.65
C VAL A 54 4.03 8.11 -9.02
N VAL A 55 4.48 7.37 -8.00
CA VAL A 55 4.87 5.97 -8.12
C VAL A 55 3.94 5.11 -7.27
N THR A 56 3.48 3.98 -7.81
CA THR A 56 2.99 2.88 -6.98
C THR A 56 3.90 1.68 -7.08
N TRP A 57 4.14 1.00 -5.95
CA TRP A 57 5.03 -0.16 -5.91
C TRP A 57 4.76 -1.05 -4.70
N ASN A 58 4.48 -2.32 -4.94
CA ASN A 58 4.59 -3.36 -3.93
C ASN A 58 6.09 -3.67 -3.75
N ILE A 59 6.63 -3.37 -2.56
CA ILE A 59 8.07 -3.43 -2.28
C ILE A 59 8.51 -4.74 -1.59
N GLU A 60 7.71 -5.80 -1.72
CA GLU A 60 8.01 -7.11 -1.15
C GLU A 60 8.50 -7.02 0.31
N ARG A 61 7.75 -6.28 1.14
CA ARG A 61 8.00 -6.07 2.57
C ARG A 61 9.21 -5.19 2.90
N GLY A 62 9.92 -4.70 1.88
CA GLY A 62 11.15 -3.94 2.06
C GLY A 62 12.37 -4.81 2.30
N LYS A 63 12.36 -6.07 1.85
CA LYS A 63 13.48 -7.01 2.01
C LYS A 63 14.76 -6.50 1.39
N GLU A 64 14.68 -6.02 0.15
CA GLU A 64 15.80 -5.49 -0.62
C GLU A 64 15.93 -3.97 -0.43
N TYR A 65 15.97 -3.53 0.83
CA TYR A 65 15.88 -2.12 1.23
C TYR A 65 16.79 -1.19 0.41
N ASP A 66 18.08 -1.52 0.28
CA ASP A 66 19.06 -0.67 -0.43
C ASP A 66 18.75 -0.61 -1.95
N GLY A 67 18.25 -1.70 -2.52
CA GLY A 67 17.75 -1.77 -3.89
C GLY A 67 16.56 -0.84 -4.10
N ILE A 68 15.59 -0.91 -3.18
CA ILE A 68 14.41 -0.05 -3.18
C ILE A 68 14.80 1.42 -3.09
N VAL A 69 15.68 1.79 -2.16
CA VAL A 69 16.17 3.17 -2.02
C VAL A 69 16.82 3.67 -3.30
N ARG A 70 17.68 2.87 -3.95
CA ARG A 70 18.33 3.25 -5.22
C ARG A 70 17.31 3.53 -6.32
N VAL A 71 16.32 2.65 -6.48
CA VAL A 71 15.26 2.80 -7.49
C VAL A 71 14.42 4.05 -7.23
N LEU A 72 13.95 4.24 -5.99
CA LEU A 72 13.12 5.39 -5.63
C LEU A 72 13.86 6.72 -5.75
N LYS A 73 15.15 6.78 -5.39
CA LYS A 73 16.01 7.97 -5.63
C LYS A 73 16.15 8.29 -7.12
N ALA A 74 16.35 7.27 -7.94
CA ALA A 74 16.49 7.45 -9.40
C ALA A 74 15.17 7.89 -10.07
N LEU A 75 14.03 7.53 -9.51
CA LEU A 75 12.71 7.96 -9.99
C LEU A 75 12.37 9.38 -9.55
N ASP A 76 12.85 9.80 -8.39
CA ASP A 76 12.65 11.13 -7.80
C ASP A 76 11.19 11.62 -7.85
N ALA A 77 10.25 10.70 -7.61
CA ALA A 77 8.83 11.01 -7.66
C ALA A 77 8.38 11.89 -6.48
N ASP A 78 7.31 12.67 -6.68
CA ASP A 78 6.77 13.56 -5.67
C ASP A 78 5.95 12.82 -4.62
N VAL A 79 5.25 11.73 -5.04
CA VAL A 79 4.42 10.89 -4.16
C VAL A 79 4.68 9.41 -4.45
N LEU A 80 4.81 8.62 -3.39
CA LEU A 80 4.99 7.17 -3.43
C LEU A 80 3.83 6.49 -2.73
N LEU A 81 3.19 5.54 -3.40
CA LEU A 81 2.14 4.65 -2.89
C LEU A 81 2.76 3.25 -2.76
N LEU A 82 3.14 2.84 -1.55
CA LEU A 82 3.88 1.62 -1.30
C LEU A 82 3.01 0.56 -0.62
N GLN A 83 3.06 -0.66 -1.12
CA GLN A 83 2.39 -1.83 -0.55
C GLN A 83 3.42 -2.82 -0.01
N GLU A 84 2.98 -3.71 0.88
CA GLU A 84 3.82 -4.64 1.62
C GLU A 84 4.98 -3.94 2.32
N VAL A 85 4.67 -3.03 3.22
CA VAL A 85 5.65 -2.23 3.97
C VAL A 85 5.75 -2.78 5.39
N ASP A 86 6.89 -3.38 5.74
CA ASP A 86 7.12 -3.96 7.06
C ASP A 86 7.46 -2.92 8.13
N ARG A 87 6.99 -3.20 9.35
CA ARG A 87 7.39 -2.50 10.56
C ARG A 87 7.70 -3.49 11.67
N GLY A 88 8.94 -3.49 12.14
CA GLY A 88 9.38 -4.32 13.26
C GLY A 88 9.46 -5.81 12.96
N CYS A 89 9.51 -6.21 11.69
CA CYS A 89 9.64 -7.60 11.27
C CYS A 89 11.11 -8.04 11.27
N ARG A 90 11.38 -9.25 11.77
CA ARG A 90 12.73 -9.82 11.80
C ARG A 90 13.34 -9.94 10.41
N ARG A 91 12.54 -10.34 9.41
CA ARG A 91 12.97 -10.51 8.01
C ARG A 91 13.52 -9.23 7.38
N THR A 92 13.14 -8.07 7.91
CA THR A 92 13.64 -6.75 7.49
C THR A 92 14.55 -6.10 8.53
N GLY A 93 15.17 -6.89 9.43
CA GLY A 93 16.07 -6.40 10.47
C GLY A 93 15.37 -5.51 11.51
N TYR A 94 14.07 -5.74 11.74
CA TYR A 94 13.21 -4.96 12.64
C TYR A 94 13.08 -3.47 12.27
N ARG A 95 13.30 -3.12 11.00
CA ARG A 95 13.13 -1.76 10.49
C ARG A 95 11.67 -1.30 10.62
N ASP A 96 11.49 -0.01 10.70
CA ASP A 96 10.28 0.67 10.26
C ASP A 96 10.54 1.15 8.81
N VAL A 97 10.18 0.30 7.85
CA VAL A 97 10.54 0.49 6.44
C VAL A 97 10.00 1.81 5.90
N ALA A 98 8.74 2.18 6.25
CA ALA A 98 8.14 3.43 5.79
C ALA A 98 8.94 4.65 6.28
N ARG A 99 9.23 4.71 7.59
CA ARG A 99 10.00 5.78 8.20
C ARG A 99 11.42 5.86 7.63
N ASP A 100 12.10 4.72 7.53
CA ASP A 100 13.48 4.66 7.08
C ASP A 100 13.61 5.07 5.61
N LEU A 101 12.63 4.69 4.74
CA LEU A 101 12.54 5.17 3.36
C LEU A 101 12.28 6.69 3.31
N ALA A 102 11.35 7.18 4.11
CA ALA A 102 11.04 8.60 4.17
C ALA A 102 12.28 9.44 4.53
N HIS A 103 13.07 9.00 5.52
CA HIS A 103 14.33 9.65 5.88
C HIS A 103 15.37 9.56 4.76
N ALA A 104 15.52 8.39 4.12
CA ALA A 104 16.48 8.20 3.02
C ALA A 104 16.16 9.04 1.78
N LEU A 105 14.87 9.34 1.55
CA LEU A 105 14.36 10.10 0.42
C LEU A 105 14.05 11.56 0.78
N ASP A 106 14.17 11.93 2.06
CA ASP A 106 13.82 13.23 2.62
C ASP A 106 12.36 13.61 2.29
N MET A 107 11.43 12.71 2.60
CA MET A 107 9.98 12.84 2.36
C MET A 107 9.20 12.79 3.68
N ASN A 108 8.00 13.39 3.69
CA ASN A 108 6.99 13.13 4.71
C ASN A 108 6.41 11.72 4.48
N TRP A 109 5.85 11.11 5.52
CA TRP A 109 5.29 9.78 5.41
C TRP A 109 4.10 9.56 6.33
N VAL A 110 3.23 8.65 5.90
CA VAL A 110 2.19 8.03 6.72
C VAL A 110 2.11 6.54 6.37
N SER A 111 1.75 5.71 7.33
CA SER A 111 1.56 4.29 7.10
C SER A 111 0.34 3.77 7.85
N GLY A 112 -0.21 2.66 7.39
CA GLY A 112 -1.27 1.91 8.04
C GLY A 112 -0.99 0.41 7.95
N GLY A 113 -1.27 -0.33 9.04
CA GLY A 113 -1.06 -1.77 9.08
C GLY A 113 -2.22 -2.53 8.42
N GLU A 114 -1.90 -3.60 7.74
CA GLU A 114 -2.83 -4.62 7.24
C GLU A 114 -2.85 -5.85 8.11
N PHE A 115 -1.67 -6.38 8.40
CA PHE A 115 -1.51 -7.64 9.12
C PHE A 115 -0.46 -7.53 10.22
N GLN A 116 -0.78 -8.13 11.37
CA GLN A 116 0.23 -8.53 12.33
C GLN A 116 0.89 -9.81 11.83
N GLU A 117 2.20 -9.81 11.70
CA GLU A 117 3.03 -10.96 11.30
C GLU A 117 3.49 -11.68 12.56
N ILE A 118 2.84 -12.80 12.86
CA ILE A 118 3.04 -13.53 14.12
C ILE A 118 4.39 -14.28 14.09
N GLY A 119 5.21 -14.07 15.12
CA GLY A 119 6.54 -14.66 15.24
C GLY A 119 7.64 -13.88 14.49
N GLU A 120 7.30 -12.78 13.85
CA GLU A 120 8.29 -11.85 13.25
C GLU A 120 8.70 -10.72 14.21
N GLY A 121 7.96 -10.51 15.30
CA GLY A 121 8.22 -9.46 16.28
C GLY A 121 9.46 -9.71 17.15
N ARG A 122 9.78 -8.73 17.99
CA ARG A 122 10.94 -8.76 18.91
C ARG A 122 10.53 -8.35 20.30
N SER A 123 10.82 -9.22 21.29
CA SER A 123 10.77 -8.88 22.74
C SER A 123 9.56 -8.03 23.17
N GLY A 124 8.34 -8.55 22.94
CA GLY A 124 7.11 -7.85 23.32
C GLY A 124 6.65 -6.76 22.36
N ARG A 125 7.28 -6.61 21.19
CA ARG A 125 6.85 -5.71 20.12
C ARG A 125 6.34 -6.52 18.94
N ALA A 126 5.08 -6.26 18.56
CA ALA A 126 4.47 -6.90 17.42
C ALA A 126 5.06 -6.39 16.11
N ALA A 127 5.19 -7.31 15.15
CA ALA A 127 5.55 -7.00 13.77
C ALA A 127 4.30 -6.78 12.93
N ILE A 128 4.33 -5.82 12.05
CA ILE A 128 3.20 -5.45 11.18
C ILE A 128 3.69 -5.29 9.75
N THR A 129 2.87 -5.76 8.81
CA THR A 129 2.99 -5.42 7.40
C THR A 129 1.79 -4.58 6.99
N GLY A 130 1.98 -3.62 6.05
CA GLY A 130 0.88 -2.76 5.62
C GLY A 130 1.23 -1.93 4.41
N GLN A 131 0.77 -0.70 4.41
CA GLN A 131 0.95 0.25 3.31
C GLN A 131 1.55 1.55 3.82
N ALA A 132 2.19 2.31 2.91
CA ALA A 132 2.68 3.65 3.20
C ALA A 132 2.43 4.61 2.03
N ILE A 133 2.20 5.87 2.35
CA ILE A 133 2.23 6.99 1.42
C ILE A 133 3.36 7.91 1.85
N LEU A 134 4.30 8.17 0.94
CA LEU A 134 5.36 9.14 1.14
C LEU A 134 5.15 10.32 0.20
N SER A 135 5.48 11.52 0.64
CA SER A 135 5.34 12.73 -0.18
C SER A 135 6.43 13.77 0.13
N LYS A 136 6.92 14.44 -0.90
CA LYS A 136 7.77 15.63 -0.77
C LYS A 136 7.02 16.80 -0.11
N GLN A 137 5.69 16.82 -0.24
CA GLN A 137 4.80 17.84 0.34
C GLN A 137 4.17 17.35 1.65
N PRO A 138 3.65 18.26 2.48
CA PRO A 138 2.87 17.89 3.66
C PRO A 138 1.75 16.90 3.35
N ILE A 139 1.50 15.99 4.27
CA ILE A 139 0.44 14.99 4.20
C ILE A 139 -0.61 15.29 5.26
N ASP A 140 -1.89 15.28 4.87
CA ASP A 140 -3.04 15.44 5.76
C ASP A 140 -4.19 14.49 5.40
N GLY A 141 -5.31 14.57 6.12
CA GLY A 141 -6.53 13.81 5.85
C GLY A 141 -6.31 12.28 5.83
N VAL A 142 -5.45 11.79 6.71
CA VAL A 142 -5.03 10.38 6.74
C VAL A 142 -6.10 9.51 7.33
N GLU A 143 -6.53 8.50 6.59
CA GLU A 143 -7.53 7.51 7.02
C GLU A 143 -7.18 6.12 6.55
N VAL A 144 -7.48 5.11 7.37
CA VAL A 144 -7.44 3.70 6.98
C VAL A 144 -8.87 3.25 6.68
N LEU A 145 -9.10 2.88 5.44
CA LEU A 145 -10.35 2.30 4.95
C LEU A 145 -10.24 0.79 4.98
N ARG A 146 -10.60 0.18 6.11
CA ARG A 146 -10.63 -1.27 6.23
C ARG A 146 -11.80 -1.81 5.42
N PHE A 147 -11.52 -2.73 4.50
CA PHE A 147 -12.59 -3.39 3.74
C PHE A 147 -13.51 -4.19 4.66
N ARG A 148 -14.82 -4.10 4.41
CA ARG A 148 -15.82 -4.95 5.06
C ARG A 148 -15.76 -6.36 4.50
N ALA A 149 -15.55 -6.46 3.18
CA ALA A 149 -15.34 -7.71 2.48
C ALA A 149 -13.88 -8.14 2.60
N GLN A 150 -13.62 -9.17 3.38
CA GLN A 150 -12.31 -9.72 3.67
C GLN A 150 -12.29 -11.21 3.37
N ALA A 151 -11.18 -11.71 2.85
CA ALA A 151 -10.92 -13.14 2.94
C ALA A 151 -10.85 -13.57 4.42
N ARG A 152 -11.07 -14.85 4.70
CA ARG A 152 -11.06 -15.36 6.08
C ARG A 152 -9.64 -15.45 6.64
N TRP A 153 -8.94 -14.32 6.67
CA TRP A 153 -7.57 -14.20 7.19
C TRP A 153 -7.50 -14.05 8.71
N LYS A 154 -8.61 -14.23 9.45
CA LYS A 154 -8.55 -14.08 10.92
C LYS A 154 -7.41 -14.85 11.53
N TRP A 155 -7.05 -15.97 10.89
CA TRP A 155 -5.83 -16.75 11.15
C TRP A 155 -5.40 -17.35 9.82
N SER A 156 -4.26 -16.93 9.28
CA SER A 156 -3.67 -17.64 8.16
C SER A 156 -3.28 -19.04 8.62
N ILE A 157 -3.84 -20.06 7.98
CA ILE A 157 -3.50 -21.47 8.23
C ILE A 157 -2.12 -21.80 7.63
N ASN A 158 -1.47 -20.85 6.95
CA ASN A 158 -0.12 -21.05 6.43
C ASN A 158 0.87 -21.05 7.60
N PRO A 159 1.37 -22.23 8.06
CA PRO A 159 2.29 -22.31 9.17
C PRO A 159 3.63 -21.63 8.90
N ALA A 160 3.95 -21.34 7.64
CA ALA A 160 5.18 -20.64 7.27
C ALA A 160 5.08 -19.11 7.47
N GLN A 161 3.85 -18.54 7.45
CA GLN A 161 3.62 -17.11 7.64
C GLN A 161 2.29 -16.86 8.36
N PRO A 162 2.20 -17.17 9.66
CA PRO A 162 0.99 -16.93 10.43
C PRO A 162 0.79 -15.43 10.60
N ARG A 163 -0.40 -14.93 10.21
CA ARG A 163 -0.75 -13.51 10.29
C ARG A 163 -2.22 -13.31 10.66
N ARG A 164 -2.54 -12.16 11.23
CA ARG A 164 -3.92 -11.74 11.47
C ARG A 164 -4.09 -10.29 11.05
N GLY A 165 -5.33 -9.91 10.73
CA GLY A 165 -5.67 -8.58 10.26
C GLY A 165 -6.53 -8.66 9.02
N GLY A 166 -6.34 -7.76 8.07
CA GLY A 166 -7.08 -7.73 6.82
C GLY A 166 -6.64 -6.62 5.90
N ARG A 167 -7.02 -6.74 4.66
CA ARG A 167 -6.76 -5.76 3.61
C ARG A 167 -7.43 -4.43 3.90
N MET A 168 -6.81 -3.36 3.45
CA MET A 168 -7.30 -1.99 3.61
C MET A 168 -6.87 -1.12 2.42
N THR A 169 -7.36 0.09 2.38
CA THR A 169 -6.83 1.18 1.57
C THR A 169 -6.37 2.28 2.50
N LEU A 170 -5.16 2.78 2.31
CA LEU A 170 -4.65 3.95 3.01
C LEU A 170 -4.97 5.19 2.19
N LYS A 171 -5.78 6.10 2.76
CA LYS A 171 -6.11 7.39 2.16
C LYS A 171 -5.26 8.48 2.79
N ALA A 172 -4.83 9.44 1.98
CA ALA A 172 -4.22 10.69 2.44
C ALA A 172 -4.42 11.81 1.41
N ARG A 173 -4.15 13.06 1.81
CA ARG A 173 -4.05 14.22 0.91
C ARG A 173 -2.63 14.74 0.92
N SER A 174 -2.13 15.13 -0.25
CA SER A 174 -0.89 15.85 -0.40
C SER A 174 -0.88 16.60 -1.72
N ALA A 175 -0.21 17.74 -1.81
CA ALA A 175 -0.12 18.55 -3.03
C ALA A 175 -1.48 18.85 -3.68
N GLY A 176 -2.55 19.01 -2.90
CA GLY A 176 -3.91 19.25 -3.40
C GLY A 176 -4.62 18.02 -4.00
N VAL A 177 -4.03 16.84 -3.92
CA VAL A 177 -4.54 15.58 -4.48
C VAL A 177 -4.95 14.64 -3.37
N ARG A 178 -6.02 13.87 -3.60
CA ARG A 178 -6.37 12.72 -2.78
C ARG A 178 -5.75 11.46 -3.33
N PHE A 179 -5.05 10.75 -2.47
CA PHE A 179 -4.43 9.47 -2.77
C PHE A 179 -5.13 8.35 -2.03
N TYR A 180 -5.40 7.28 -2.75
CA TYR A 180 -5.85 6.01 -2.23
C TYR A 180 -4.78 4.97 -2.62
N ASN A 181 -3.97 4.58 -1.64
CA ASN A 181 -3.03 3.50 -1.78
C ASN A 181 -3.74 2.20 -1.40
N THR A 182 -3.81 1.24 -2.29
CA THR A 182 -4.56 0.01 -2.06
C THR A 182 -3.75 -1.24 -2.30
N HIS A 183 -4.07 -2.30 -1.55
CA HIS A 183 -3.59 -3.65 -1.80
C HIS A 183 -4.80 -4.58 -1.68
N ILE A 184 -5.40 -4.89 -2.82
CA ILE A 184 -6.63 -5.69 -2.91
C ILE A 184 -6.33 -7.16 -2.65
N GLU A 185 -7.35 -7.93 -2.28
CA GLU A 185 -7.24 -9.34 -1.97
C GLU A 185 -6.66 -10.14 -3.14
N SER A 186 -5.81 -11.10 -2.83
CA SER A 186 -5.21 -12.04 -3.78
C SER A 186 -5.96 -13.38 -3.80
N GLY A 187 -5.56 -14.29 -4.70
CA GLY A 187 -6.01 -15.69 -4.65
C GLY A 187 -7.26 -16.02 -5.48
N GLY A 188 -7.56 -15.24 -6.53
CA GLY A 188 -8.56 -15.60 -7.54
C GLY A 188 -10.02 -15.48 -7.07
N ASN A 189 -10.30 -14.74 -6.02
CA ASN A 189 -11.66 -14.46 -5.58
C ASN A 189 -12.18 -13.16 -6.21
N ASP A 190 -12.54 -13.24 -7.48
CA ASP A 190 -13.05 -12.10 -8.28
C ASP A 190 -14.21 -11.35 -7.61
N SER A 191 -15.09 -12.06 -6.91
CA SER A 191 -16.24 -11.46 -6.23
C SER A 191 -15.78 -10.55 -5.08
N LEU A 192 -14.82 -11.02 -4.31
CA LEU A 192 -14.25 -10.27 -3.18
C LEU A 192 -13.50 -9.02 -3.66
N GLN A 193 -12.65 -9.18 -4.68
CA GLN A 193 -11.91 -8.07 -5.29
C GLN A 193 -12.85 -7.01 -5.87
N ARG A 194 -13.91 -7.42 -6.59
CA ARG A 194 -14.95 -6.50 -7.10
C ARG A 194 -15.63 -5.72 -5.98
N THR A 195 -15.90 -6.39 -4.86
CA THR A 195 -16.53 -5.74 -3.70
C THR A 195 -15.59 -4.73 -3.07
N GLN A 196 -14.31 -5.07 -2.90
CA GLN A 196 -13.32 -4.14 -2.34
C GLN A 196 -13.13 -2.90 -3.23
N ILE A 197 -13.09 -3.06 -4.56
CA ILE A 197 -13.04 -1.91 -5.49
C ILE A 197 -14.31 -1.06 -5.35
N ALA A 198 -15.49 -1.68 -5.23
CA ALA A 198 -16.74 -0.96 -5.05
C ALA A 198 -16.75 -0.19 -3.70
N GLU A 199 -16.17 -0.74 -2.64
CA GLU A 199 -16.02 -0.05 -1.35
C GLU A 199 -15.13 1.20 -1.47
N ILE A 200 -14.01 1.13 -2.20
CA ILE A 200 -13.15 2.29 -2.46
C ILE A 200 -13.93 3.38 -3.20
N LEU A 201 -14.61 3.02 -4.30
CA LEU A 201 -15.35 3.96 -5.12
C LEU A 201 -16.54 4.59 -4.36
N ALA A 202 -17.26 3.81 -3.56
CA ALA A 202 -18.33 4.31 -2.72
C ALA A 202 -17.80 5.31 -1.67
N TYR A 203 -16.66 5.00 -1.05
CA TYR A 203 -16.05 5.90 -0.10
C TYR A 203 -15.56 7.19 -0.78
N GLU A 204 -14.91 7.08 -1.92
CA GLU A 204 -14.43 8.22 -2.70
C GLU A 204 -15.59 9.16 -3.05
N SER A 205 -16.68 8.62 -3.59
CA SER A 205 -17.85 9.41 -4.01
C SER A 205 -18.54 10.15 -2.87
N HIS A 206 -18.47 9.64 -1.63
CA HIS A 206 -19.05 10.30 -0.45
C HIS A 206 -18.15 11.38 0.16
N THR A 207 -16.84 11.32 -0.10
CA THR A 207 -15.86 12.19 0.56
C THR A 207 -15.19 13.16 -0.41
N ALA A 208 -15.38 12.97 -1.71
CA ALA A 208 -14.83 13.85 -2.73
C ALA A 208 -15.59 15.17 -2.78
N ALA A 209 -14.86 16.29 -2.73
CA ALA A 209 -15.40 17.55 -3.24
C ALA A 209 -15.38 17.52 -4.77
N ASP A 210 -16.37 18.14 -5.41
CA ASP A 210 -16.43 18.22 -6.86
C ASP A 210 -15.17 18.89 -7.40
N GLY A 211 -14.54 18.23 -8.38
CA GLY A 211 -13.36 18.76 -9.06
C GLY A 211 -11.99 18.45 -8.43
N ASP A 212 -11.94 17.91 -7.20
CA ASP A 212 -10.66 17.52 -6.60
C ASP A 212 -9.97 16.42 -7.41
N PRO A 213 -8.65 16.56 -7.68
CA PRO A 213 -7.88 15.48 -8.28
C PRO A 213 -7.79 14.27 -7.34
N VAL A 214 -7.98 13.08 -7.92
CA VAL A 214 -7.93 11.82 -7.18
C VAL A 214 -7.01 10.83 -7.88
N VAL A 215 -6.18 10.15 -7.11
CA VAL A 215 -5.32 9.05 -7.56
C VAL A 215 -5.63 7.81 -6.73
N ILE A 216 -5.98 6.72 -7.40
CA ILE A 216 -6.09 5.38 -6.79
C ILE A 216 -4.95 4.55 -7.38
N GLY A 217 -3.99 4.13 -6.55
CA GLY A 217 -2.86 3.33 -7.00
C GLY A 217 -2.59 2.16 -6.07
N GLY A 218 -2.00 1.08 -6.60
CA GLY A 218 -1.64 -0.06 -5.78
C GLY A 218 -1.56 -1.38 -6.52
N ASP A 219 -1.43 -2.43 -5.73
CA ASP A 219 -1.53 -3.81 -6.16
C ASP A 219 -3.01 -4.26 -6.11
N PHE A 220 -3.62 -4.37 -7.29
CA PHE A 220 -5.02 -4.78 -7.42
C PHE A 220 -5.19 -6.29 -7.52
N ASN A 221 -4.10 -7.05 -7.60
CA ASN A 221 -4.14 -8.51 -7.71
C ASN A 221 -5.12 -9.05 -8.77
N THR A 222 -5.37 -8.27 -9.82
CA THR A 222 -6.45 -8.52 -10.78
C THR A 222 -5.99 -9.35 -11.97
N GLY A 223 -6.52 -10.56 -12.09
CA GLY A 223 -6.38 -11.37 -13.31
C GLY A 223 -7.15 -10.79 -14.51
N PRO A 224 -6.96 -11.37 -15.72
CA PRO A 224 -7.51 -10.82 -16.95
C PRO A 224 -9.06 -10.78 -16.98
N VAL A 225 -9.72 -11.72 -16.34
CA VAL A 225 -11.20 -11.80 -16.29
C VAL A 225 -11.78 -10.66 -15.46
N LEU A 226 -11.19 -10.38 -14.29
CA LEU A 226 -11.65 -9.31 -13.41
C LEU A 226 -11.33 -7.92 -13.97
N ARG A 227 -10.22 -7.81 -14.71
CA ARG A 227 -9.74 -6.54 -15.28
C ARG A 227 -10.83 -5.78 -16.03
N ALA A 228 -11.55 -6.43 -16.94
CA ALA A 228 -12.62 -5.78 -17.70
C ALA A 228 -13.73 -5.21 -16.81
N SER A 229 -14.17 -5.96 -15.81
CA SER A 229 -15.17 -5.51 -14.83
C SER A 229 -14.66 -4.38 -13.94
N MET A 230 -13.40 -4.41 -13.53
CA MET A 230 -12.75 -3.36 -12.75
C MET A 230 -12.68 -2.06 -13.55
N PHE A 231 -12.18 -2.11 -14.79
CA PHE A 231 -12.09 -0.94 -15.66
C PHE A 231 -13.46 -0.33 -15.92
N GLY A 232 -14.48 -1.14 -16.20
CA GLY A 232 -15.85 -0.65 -16.38
C GLY A 232 -16.39 0.14 -15.19
N ARG A 233 -16.12 -0.32 -13.96
CA ARG A 233 -16.53 0.39 -12.73
C ARG A 233 -15.75 1.69 -12.52
N LEU A 234 -14.43 1.67 -12.71
CA LEU A 234 -13.58 2.85 -12.56
C LEU A 234 -13.91 3.90 -13.63
N THR A 235 -14.09 3.49 -14.88
CA THR A 235 -14.53 4.39 -15.97
C THR A 235 -15.92 4.99 -15.68
N ALA A 236 -16.88 4.20 -15.19
CA ALA A 236 -18.19 4.71 -14.80
C ALA A 236 -18.12 5.73 -13.64
N ALA A 237 -17.09 5.66 -12.80
CA ALA A 237 -16.78 6.63 -11.75
C ALA A 237 -15.86 7.77 -12.21
N ALA A 238 -15.68 7.94 -13.52
CA ALA A 238 -14.84 8.95 -14.18
C ALA A 238 -13.33 8.83 -13.89
N PHE A 239 -12.85 7.63 -13.56
CA PHE A 239 -11.42 7.35 -13.50
C PHE A 239 -10.89 6.85 -14.84
N GLU A 240 -9.66 7.25 -15.17
CA GLU A 240 -8.91 6.72 -16.30
C GLU A 240 -7.63 6.02 -15.86
N ASP A 241 -7.17 5.03 -16.63
CA ASP A 241 -5.86 4.38 -16.40
C ASP A 241 -4.74 5.35 -16.78
N ALA A 242 -3.92 5.71 -15.81
CA ALA A 242 -2.87 6.71 -15.97
C ALA A 242 -1.69 6.26 -16.85
N LEU A 243 -1.56 4.97 -17.13
CA LEU A 243 -0.54 4.45 -18.06
C LEU A 243 -1.08 4.29 -19.51
N GLY A 244 -2.35 4.62 -19.75
CA GLY A 244 -2.99 4.46 -21.06
C GLY A 244 -3.41 3.02 -21.37
N LYS A 245 -3.72 2.73 -22.64
CA LYS A 245 -4.32 1.46 -23.07
C LYS A 245 -3.64 0.26 -22.43
N ALA A 246 -4.41 -0.49 -21.65
CA ALA A 246 -3.96 -1.70 -20.96
C ALA A 246 -3.57 -2.84 -21.93
N ASP A 247 -4.05 -2.79 -23.16
CA ASP A 247 -3.78 -3.79 -24.18
C ASP A 247 -2.32 -3.68 -24.65
N GLY A 248 -1.54 -4.75 -24.41
CA GLY A 248 -0.11 -4.79 -24.70
C GLY A 248 0.81 -4.40 -23.54
N ARG A 249 0.28 -4.02 -22.37
CA ARG A 249 1.08 -3.83 -21.18
C ARG A 249 1.56 -5.17 -20.64
N GLY A 250 2.87 -5.31 -20.43
CA GLY A 250 3.48 -6.48 -19.82
C GLY A 250 3.14 -6.66 -18.34
N PRO A 251 3.54 -7.80 -17.74
CA PRO A 251 3.32 -8.06 -16.32
C PRO A 251 4.06 -7.04 -15.45
N THR A 252 3.47 -6.76 -14.29
CA THR A 252 4.04 -5.86 -13.28
C THR A 252 4.60 -6.62 -12.08
N SER A 253 4.39 -7.93 -12.01
CA SER A 253 4.95 -8.80 -10.97
C SER A 253 5.56 -10.05 -11.59
N GLN A 254 6.61 -10.57 -10.96
CA GLN A 254 7.28 -11.80 -11.36
C GLN A 254 6.31 -12.99 -11.28
N GLY A 255 6.39 -13.87 -12.26
CA GLY A 255 5.51 -15.04 -12.34
C GLY A 255 4.08 -14.75 -12.79
N GLN A 256 3.72 -13.49 -13.02
CA GLN A 256 2.44 -13.10 -13.61
C GLN A 256 2.58 -12.97 -15.14
N LEU A 257 1.49 -13.19 -15.86
CA LEU A 257 1.39 -12.99 -17.32
C LEU A 257 0.75 -11.65 -17.69
N HIS A 258 0.20 -10.94 -16.69
CA HIS A 258 -0.58 -9.70 -16.86
C HIS A 258 -0.21 -8.68 -15.80
N PRO A 259 -0.47 -7.37 -16.06
CA PRO A 259 -0.34 -6.37 -15.03
C PRO A 259 -1.38 -6.59 -13.93
N ILE A 260 -0.93 -6.48 -12.68
CA ILE A 260 -1.78 -6.54 -11.48
C ILE A 260 -1.66 -5.26 -10.64
N ASP A 261 -0.66 -4.41 -10.95
CA ASP A 261 -0.50 -3.09 -10.35
C ASP A 261 -1.05 -2.02 -11.30
N TRP A 262 -1.73 -1.01 -10.75
CA TRP A 262 -2.43 0.01 -11.52
C TRP A 262 -2.34 1.38 -10.84
N ILE A 263 -2.46 2.44 -11.67
CA ILE A 263 -2.72 3.81 -11.22
C ILE A 263 -3.92 4.34 -12.03
N PHE A 264 -4.98 4.71 -11.33
CA PHE A 264 -6.16 5.34 -11.90
C PHE A 264 -6.25 6.78 -11.41
N VAL A 265 -6.67 7.68 -12.29
CA VAL A 265 -6.77 9.11 -12.00
C VAL A 265 -8.14 9.66 -12.38
N LYS A 266 -8.59 10.68 -11.64
CA LYS A 266 -9.81 11.45 -11.88
C LYS A 266 -9.50 12.91 -11.66
N ASN A 267 -10.02 13.79 -12.52
CA ASN A 267 -9.76 15.24 -12.50
C ASN A 267 -8.26 15.62 -12.62
N ALA A 268 -7.46 14.75 -13.21
CA ALA A 268 -6.06 14.97 -13.55
C ALA A 268 -5.74 14.21 -14.84
N SER A 269 -4.87 14.76 -15.67
CA SER A 269 -4.52 14.17 -16.97
C SER A 269 -3.13 13.55 -16.94
N PRO A 270 -2.97 12.29 -17.33
CA PRO A 270 -1.65 11.68 -17.50
C PRO A 270 -0.86 12.37 -18.62
N ILE A 271 0.41 12.72 -18.36
CA ILE A 271 1.35 13.26 -19.35
C ILE A 271 2.20 12.11 -19.91
N ARG A 272 2.67 11.25 -19.02
CA ARG A 272 3.47 10.07 -19.34
C ARG A 272 3.33 9.03 -18.23
N GLY A 273 3.38 7.77 -18.62
CA GLY A 273 3.43 6.65 -17.67
C GLY A 273 4.37 5.56 -18.19
N ARG A 274 4.96 4.81 -17.27
CA ARG A 274 5.83 3.67 -17.60
C ARG A 274 5.91 2.66 -16.46
N ILE A 275 6.17 1.41 -16.84
CA ILE A 275 6.64 0.36 -15.92
C ILE A 275 8.17 0.48 -15.83
N VAL A 276 8.71 0.47 -14.62
CA VAL A 276 10.15 0.55 -14.38
C VAL A 276 10.67 -0.82 -13.97
N GLN A 277 11.64 -1.35 -14.68
CA GLN A 277 12.20 -2.66 -14.36
C GLN A 277 13.11 -2.57 -13.14
N ALA A 278 12.80 -3.30 -12.07
CA ALA A 278 13.56 -3.34 -10.83
C ALA A 278 13.62 -4.76 -10.22
N PRO A 279 13.97 -5.81 -11.00
CA PRO A 279 13.79 -7.20 -10.59
C PRO A 279 14.65 -7.66 -9.40
N SER A 280 15.67 -6.89 -9.05
CA SER A 280 16.54 -7.15 -7.89
C SER A 280 16.14 -6.40 -6.63
N ALA A 281 15.05 -5.62 -6.68
CA ALA A 281 14.60 -4.80 -5.54
C ALA A 281 13.23 -5.23 -5.01
N SER A 282 12.41 -5.87 -5.83
CA SER A 282 11.12 -6.45 -5.48
C SER A 282 10.69 -7.45 -6.55
N ASP A 283 9.77 -8.34 -6.21
CA ASP A 283 9.06 -9.19 -7.16
C ASP A 283 8.00 -8.44 -7.98
N HIS A 284 7.74 -7.16 -7.67
CA HIS A 284 6.93 -6.24 -8.46
C HIS A 284 7.79 -5.15 -9.11
N SER A 285 7.29 -4.60 -10.21
CA SER A 285 7.87 -3.48 -10.94
C SER A 285 7.16 -2.18 -10.59
N PRO A 286 7.87 -1.09 -10.23
CA PRO A 286 7.24 0.21 -9.98
C PRO A 286 6.50 0.72 -11.22
N LEU A 287 5.31 1.27 -11.02
CA LEU A 287 4.62 2.09 -12.02
C LEU A 287 4.89 3.56 -11.71
N PHE A 288 5.41 4.28 -12.69
CA PHE A 288 5.63 5.72 -12.61
C PHE A 288 4.66 6.43 -13.54
N VAL A 289 4.01 7.50 -13.06
CA VAL A 289 3.21 8.42 -13.88
C VAL A 289 3.56 9.87 -13.56
N ALA A 290 3.54 10.72 -14.58
CA ALA A 290 3.51 12.17 -14.42
C ALA A 290 2.12 12.67 -14.82
N LEU A 291 1.53 13.50 -13.95
CA LEU A 291 0.17 14.02 -14.07
C LEU A 291 0.20 15.54 -14.22
N ARG A 292 -0.83 16.09 -14.89
CA ARG A 292 -1.16 17.50 -14.92
C ARG A 292 -2.56 17.72 -14.36
N SER A 293 -2.74 18.75 -13.56
CA SER A 293 -4.07 19.25 -13.18
C SER A 293 -4.04 20.75 -12.97
N ALA A 294 -5.12 21.43 -13.32
CA ALA A 294 -5.29 22.84 -13.00
C ALA A 294 -5.30 23.09 -11.49
N ALA A 295 -5.72 22.10 -10.69
CA ALA A 295 -5.76 22.19 -9.23
C ALA A 295 -4.36 22.11 -8.56
N PHE A 296 -3.30 21.74 -9.31
CA PHE A 296 -1.93 21.75 -8.79
C PHE A 296 -1.31 23.16 -8.83
N ALA A 297 -1.87 24.07 -9.62
CA ALA A 297 -1.41 25.45 -9.65
C ALA A 297 -1.72 26.12 -8.29
N PRO A 298 -0.78 26.90 -7.70
CA PRO A 298 -1.10 27.68 -6.53
C PRO A 298 -2.25 28.64 -6.85
N ASN A 299 -3.23 28.72 -5.96
CA ASN A 299 -4.22 29.79 -6.03
C ASN A 299 -3.45 31.13 -6.06
N ARG A 300 -3.56 31.84 -7.18
CA ARG A 300 -2.97 33.16 -7.37
C ARG A 300 -3.66 34.19 -6.48
#